data_f507b7acc2acebb3b01ca579c19d4c92
#
_entry.id   f507b7acc2acebb3b01ca579c19d4c92
#
_cell.length_a   1.000
_cell.length_b   1.000
_cell.length_c   1.000
_cell.angle_alpha   90.00
_cell.angle_beta   90.00
_cell.angle_gamma   90.00
#
_symmetry.space_group_name_H-M   'P 1'
#
loop_
_entity.id
_entity.type
_entity.pdbx_description
1 polymer ?
#
loop_
_entity_poly.entity_id
_entity_poly.type
_entity_poly.pdbx_seq_one_letter_code
_entity_poly.pdbx_strand_id
1 'polypeptide(L)'
;MPCYPDELSGGQKQHIAIARTLAMETEVILFDEPTSALDPTMVGEVQAVIRELATTGKTIMIVTHEMSFARAICNRVFYMDEGGIYEDGSPEQVFDNPLRENTRRFVHRLKVLEIEVDDKDYDFLEVMSEIERYSIRSELPPSQAYHLQLAFEEIVQLIVPTLADPKLKVTIEWSGTLQQATLAFQYNGPASNVTREADDLVSAVLKTGTSQIDYTFVEGAELPNQIVVTIRQG
;
A
#
# COMPACT_ATOMS: atom_id res chain seq x y z
N MET A 1 26.75 -8.04 41.63
CA MET A 1 26.87 -6.60 41.86
C MET A 1 25.52 -5.97 41.59
N PRO A 2 25.03 -5.04 42.38
CA PRO A 2 23.81 -4.29 41.99
C PRO A 2 24.12 -3.51 40.72
N CYS A 3 23.27 -3.67 39.70
CA CYS A 3 23.34 -2.97 38.42
C CYS A 3 22.38 -1.79 38.47
N TYR A 4 22.84 -0.60 38.15
CA TYR A 4 21.99 0.57 38.10
C TYR A 4 21.25 0.65 36.76
N PRO A 5 20.05 1.29 36.68
CA PRO A 5 19.27 1.38 35.46
C PRO A 5 20.02 1.96 34.24
N ASP A 6 20.99 2.83 34.49
CA ASP A 6 21.79 3.46 33.41
C ASP A 6 22.84 2.49 32.79
N GLU A 7 23.14 1.41 33.48
CA GLU A 7 24.08 0.37 33.03
C GLU A 7 23.41 -0.72 32.18
N LEU A 8 22.07 -0.68 32.06
CA LEU A 8 21.28 -1.66 31.34
C LEU A 8 21.15 -1.32 29.85
N SER A 9 21.16 -2.35 28.99
CA SER A 9 20.83 -2.22 27.59
C SER A 9 19.37 -1.81 27.41
N GLY A 10 18.99 -1.26 26.23
CA GLY A 10 17.62 -0.90 25.92
C GLY A 10 16.64 -2.07 26.11
N GLY A 11 16.98 -3.27 25.64
CA GLY A 11 16.16 -4.47 25.80
C GLY A 11 16.01 -4.90 27.27
N GLN A 12 17.09 -4.82 28.06
CA GLN A 12 17.01 -5.10 29.51
C GLN A 12 16.09 -4.13 30.24
N LYS A 13 16.15 -2.84 29.88
CA LYS A 13 15.21 -1.82 30.40
C LYS A 13 13.77 -2.15 30.05
N GLN A 14 13.54 -2.61 28.83
CA GLN A 14 12.19 -3.01 28.36
C GLN A 14 11.68 -4.24 29.09
N HIS A 15 12.51 -5.27 29.28
CA HIS A 15 12.13 -6.46 30.07
C HIS A 15 11.76 -6.10 31.52
N ILE A 16 12.51 -5.18 32.15
CA ILE A 16 12.20 -4.73 33.50
C ILE A 16 10.87 -3.93 33.51
N ALA A 17 10.60 -3.11 32.51
CA ALA A 17 9.34 -2.38 32.39
C ALA A 17 8.16 -3.36 32.26
N ILE A 18 8.29 -4.40 31.45
CA ILE A 18 7.30 -5.47 31.32
C ILE A 18 7.11 -6.20 32.64
N ALA A 19 8.19 -6.64 33.27
CA ALA A 19 8.14 -7.33 34.57
C ALA A 19 7.46 -6.49 35.67
N ARG A 20 7.73 -5.19 35.70
CA ARG A 20 7.07 -4.25 36.62
C ARG A 20 5.56 -4.17 36.38
N THR A 21 5.14 -4.10 35.10
CA THR A 21 3.72 -4.09 34.73
C THR A 21 3.01 -5.37 35.15
N LEU A 22 3.68 -6.51 34.95
CA LEU A 22 3.16 -7.82 35.35
C LEU A 22 3.00 -7.97 36.87
N ALA A 23 3.96 -7.44 37.64
CA ALA A 23 3.93 -7.47 39.10
C ALA A 23 2.73 -6.70 39.70
N MET A 24 2.08 -5.85 38.90
CA MET A 24 0.85 -5.15 39.30
C MET A 24 -0.43 -6.00 39.12
N GLU A 25 -0.30 -7.22 38.61
CA GLU A 25 -1.41 -8.17 38.37
C GLU A 25 -2.59 -7.57 37.55
N THR A 26 -2.30 -6.65 36.64
CA THR A 26 -3.32 -5.95 35.83
C THR A 26 -4.04 -6.92 34.88
N GLU A 27 -5.34 -6.69 34.66
CA GLU A 27 -6.15 -7.44 33.69
C GLU A 27 -5.94 -6.94 32.26
N VAL A 28 -5.56 -5.64 32.10
CA VAL A 28 -5.32 -4.99 30.80
C VAL A 28 -3.89 -4.46 30.77
N ILE A 29 -3.17 -4.77 29.70
CA ILE A 29 -1.80 -4.31 29.47
C ILE A 29 -1.78 -3.52 28.17
N LEU A 30 -1.20 -2.32 28.22
CA LEU A 30 -1.00 -1.46 27.05
C LEU A 30 0.49 -1.39 26.72
N PHE A 31 0.82 -1.71 25.47
CA PHE A 31 2.15 -1.52 24.90
C PHE A 31 2.09 -0.41 23.86
N ASP A 32 2.95 0.59 24.03
CA ASP A 32 3.13 1.67 23.06
C ASP A 32 4.51 1.56 22.46
N GLU A 33 4.58 1.20 21.18
CA GLU A 33 5.81 0.99 20.41
C GLU A 33 6.91 0.21 21.19
N PRO A 34 6.61 -1.01 21.67
CA PRO A 34 7.48 -1.71 22.64
C PRO A 34 8.87 -2.07 22.09
N THR A 35 9.09 -1.94 20.79
CA THR A 35 10.33 -2.33 20.09
C THR A 35 11.04 -1.17 19.41
N SER A 36 10.44 0.03 19.33
CA SER A 36 10.92 1.15 18.51
C SER A 36 12.31 1.68 18.89
N ALA A 37 12.72 1.54 20.15
CA ALA A 37 14.01 2.04 20.66
C ALA A 37 15.07 0.91 20.86
N LEU A 38 14.83 -0.27 20.28
CA LEU A 38 15.67 -1.45 20.46
C LEU A 38 16.53 -1.76 19.25
N ASP A 39 17.70 -2.34 19.52
CA ASP A 39 18.53 -2.94 18.48
C ASP A 39 17.79 -4.12 17.82
N PRO A 40 17.97 -4.38 16.52
CA PRO A 40 17.28 -5.45 15.80
C PRO A 40 17.41 -6.84 16.46
N THR A 41 18.53 -7.09 17.13
CA THR A 41 18.77 -8.35 17.86
C THR A 41 17.89 -8.50 19.10
N MET A 42 17.49 -7.40 19.73
CA MET A 42 16.67 -7.39 20.95
C MET A 42 15.17 -7.38 20.64
N VAL A 43 14.77 -6.94 19.45
CA VAL A 43 13.36 -6.89 19.01
C VAL A 43 12.70 -8.25 19.14
N GLY A 44 13.36 -9.30 18.67
CA GLY A 44 12.84 -10.68 18.70
C GLY A 44 12.60 -11.19 20.14
N GLU A 45 13.44 -10.82 21.09
CA GLU A 45 13.29 -11.23 22.49
C GLU A 45 12.08 -10.58 23.14
N VAL A 46 11.90 -9.26 22.95
CA VAL A 46 10.74 -8.54 23.50
C VAL A 46 9.44 -9.03 22.85
N GLN A 47 9.44 -9.26 21.55
CA GLN A 47 8.29 -9.84 20.86
C GLN A 47 7.93 -11.24 21.38
N ALA A 48 8.93 -12.07 21.70
CA ALA A 48 8.70 -13.40 22.28
C ALA A 48 8.02 -13.32 23.65
N VAL A 49 8.47 -12.40 24.52
CA VAL A 49 7.84 -12.17 25.82
C VAL A 49 6.38 -11.70 25.66
N ILE A 50 6.10 -10.78 24.74
CA ILE A 50 4.74 -10.30 24.50
C ILE A 50 3.84 -11.44 23.95
N ARG A 51 4.37 -12.31 23.06
CA ARG A 51 3.62 -13.50 22.59
C ARG A 51 3.28 -14.45 23.73
N GLU A 52 4.23 -14.70 24.64
CA GLU A 52 3.97 -15.52 25.82
C GLU A 52 2.89 -14.91 26.70
N LEU A 53 2.93 -13.62 26.93
CA LEU A 53 1.89 -12.90 27.68
C LEU A 53 0.52 -12.99 27.02
N ALA A 54 0.42 -12.96 25.70
CA ALA A 54 -0.83 -13.09 24.97
C ALA A 54 -1.53 -14.44 25.21
N THR A 55 -0.80 -15.46 25.65
CA THR A 55 -1.37 -16.78 26.01
C THR A 55 -1.92 -16.83 27.43
N THR A 56 -1.68 -15.84 28.28
CA THR A 56 -2.07 -15.84 29.69
C THR A 56 -3.52 -15.46 29.95
N GLY A 57 -4.30 -15.16 28.90
CA GLY A 57 -5.71 -14.74 29.00
C GLY A 57 -5.93 -13.28 29.41
N LYS A 58 -4.87 -12.49 29.53
CA LYS A 58 -4.96 -11.03 29.76
C LYS A 58 -5.39 -10.31 28.49
N THR A 59 -6.06 -9.17 28.66
CA THR A 59 -6.33 -8.26 27.54
C THR A 59 -5.09 -7.44 27.26
N ILE A 60 -4.58 -7.55 26.03
CA ILE A 60 -3.38 -6.82 25.58
C ILE A 60 -3.75 -5.93 24.41
N MET A 61 -3.40 -4.65 24.51
CA MET A 61 -3.45 -3.71 23.41
C MET A 61 -2.04 -3.25 23.07
N ILE A 62 -1.69 -3.29 21.78
CA ILE A 62 -0.37 -2.93 21.29
C ILE A 62 -0.52 -1.86 20.21
N VAL A 63 0.15 -0.74 20.39
CA VAL A 63 0.38 0.24 19.34
C VAL A 63 1.74 -0.06 18.71
N THR A 64 1.78 -0.29 17.41
CA THR A 64 3.02 -0.61 16.70
C THR A 64 2.89 -0.35 15.21
N HIS A 65 4.00 -0.04 14.55
CA HIS A 65 4.14 0.00 13.11
C HIS A 65 4.71 -1.32 12.53
N GLU A 66 5.00 -2.31 13.38
CA GLU A 66 5.50 -3.62 12.98
C GLU A 66 4.35 -4.57 12.58
N MET A 67 3.87 -4.46 11.34
CA MET A 67 2.70 -5.20 10.84
C MET A 67 2.86 -6.72 10.93
N SER A 68 4.05 -7.25 10.66
CA SER A 68 4.34 -8.68 10.75
C SER A 68 4.20 -9.21 12.18
N PHE A 69 4.62 -8.43 13.16
CA PHE A 69 4.45 -8.76 14.57
C PHE A 69 2.98 -8.70 14.99
N ALA A 70 2.28 -7.60 14.66
CA ALA A 70 0.84 -7.46 14.94
C ALA A 70 0.04 -8.61 14.32
N ARG A 71 0.30 -8.95 13.03
CA ARG A 71 -0.35 -10.05 12.35
C ARG A 71 -0.17 -11.40 13.04
N ALA A 72 1.02 -11.64 13.61
CA ALA A 72 1.37 -12.92 14.23
C ALA A 72 0.73 -13.17 15.61
N ILE A 73 0.30 -12.11 16.32
CA ILE A 73 -0.15 -12.24 17.71
C ILE A 73 -1.54 -11.67 17.99
N CYS A 74 -2.01 -10.71 17.20
CA CYS A 74 -3.29 -10.06 17.44
C CYS A 74 -4.45 -10.90 16.89
N ASN A 75 -5.59 -10.85 17.57
CA ASN A 75 -6.86 -11.41 17.09
C ASN A 75 -7.81 -10.32 16.56
N ARG A 76 -7.47 -9.04 16.79
CA ARG A 76 -8.19 -7.87 16.30
C ARG A 76 -7.21 -6.74 16.03
N VAL A 77 -7.41 -6.01 14.95
CA VAL A 77 -6.56 -4.92 14.51
C VAL A 77 -7.41 -3.67 14.31
N PHE A 78 -6.92 -2.55 14.82
CA PHE A 78 -7.45 -1.21 14.57
C PHE A 78 -6.44 -0.44 13.73
N TYR A 79 -6.82 -0.06 12.52
CA TYR A 79 -6.06 0.93 11.78
C TYR A 79 -6.58 2.31 12.17
N MET A 80 -5.68 3.15 12.67
CA MET A 80 -6.02 4.51 13.12
C MET A 80 -5.50 5.53 12.11
N ASP A 81 -6.36 6.47 11.75
CA ASP A 81 -6.04 7.57 10.86
C ASP A 81 -6.80 8.83 11.32
N GLU A 82 -6.21 10.01 11.16
CA GLU A 82 -6.79 11.32 11.54
C GLU A 82 -7.39 11.36 12.97
N GLY A 83 -6.77 10.64 13.91
CA GLY A 83 -7.18 10.61 15.31
C GLY A 83 -8.38 9.71 15.64
N GLY A 84 -8.86 8.92 14.68
CA GLY A 84 -9.95 7.96 14.86
C GLY A 84 -9.61 6.53 14.42
N ILE A 85 -10.47 5.58 14.79
CA ILE A 85 -10.40 4.23 14.25
C ILE A 85 -10.98 4.28 12.82
N TYR A 86 -10.11 4.13 11.83
CA TYR A 86 -10.50 4.18 10.43
C TYR A 86 -10.97 2.81 9.92
N GLU A 87 -10.30 1.73 10.31
CA GLU A 87 -10.72 0.37 10.00
C GLU A 87 -10.49 -0.56 11.19
N ASP A 88 -11.38 -1.54 11.38
CA ASP A 88 -11.41 -2.49 12.48
C ASP A 88 -11.76 -3.87 11.95
N GLY A 89 -10.94 -4.86 12.23
CA GLY A 89 -11.17 -6.21 11.75
C GLY A 89 -10.17 -7.23 12.26
N SER A 90 -10.28 -8.46 11.71
CA SER A 90 -9.26 -9.48 11.93
C SER A 90 -7.94 -9.13 11.23
N PRO A 91 -6.80 -9.72 11.64
CA PRO A 91 -5.55 -9.52 10.95
C PRO A 91 -5.61 -9.83 9.44
N GLU A 92 -6.30 -10.90 9.05
CA GLU A 92 -6.48 -11.29 7.66
C GLU A 92 -7.28 -10.24 6.88
N GLN A 93 -8.31 -9.65 7.51
CA GLN A 93 -9.09 -8.62 6.86
C GLN A 93 -8.26 -7.35 6.68
N VAL A 94 -7.67 -6.82 7.77
CA VAL A 94 -7.01 -5.52 7.73
C VAL A 94 -5.70 -5.55 6.95
N PHE A 95 -4.93 -6.65 7.03
CA PHE A 95 -3.62 -6.76 6.38
C PHE A 95 -3.65 -7.36 4.97
N ASP A 96 -4.60 -8.27 4.67
CA ASP A 96 -4.63 -8.93 3.36
C ASP A 96 -5.75 -8.41 2.46
N ASN A 97 -6.88 -8.06 3.06
CA ASN A 97 -8.09 -7.64 2.34
C ASN A 97 -8.68 -6.35 2.92
N PRO A 98 -7.89 -5.26 3.03
CA PRO A 98 -8.37 -4.01 3.61
C PRO A 98 -9.56 -3.48 2.82
N LEU A 99 -10.63 -3.09 3.54
CA LEU A 99 -11.85 -2.58 2.94
C LEU A 99 -11.76 -1.08 2.62
N ARG A 100 -10.84 -0.38 3.28
CA ARG A 100 -10.69 1.06 3.15
C ARG A 100 -9.38 1.46 2.48
N GLU A 101 -9.44 2.49 1.66
CA GLU A 101 -8.36 2.92 0.80
C GLU A 101 -7.08 3.32 1.59
N ASN A 102 -7.21 4.13 2.66
CA ASN A 102 -6.04 4.54 3.45
C ASN A 102 -5.39 3.35 4.15
N THR A 103 -6.21 2.37 4.62
CA THR A 103 -5.68 1.12 5.18
C THR A 103 -4.88 0.36 4.11
N ARG A 104 -5.43 0.22 2.89
CA ARG A 104 -4.78 -0.45 1.77
C ARG A 104 -3.44 0.21 1.42
N ARG A 105 -3.45 1.54 1.30
CA ARG A 105 -2.23 2.32 1.02
C ARG A 105 -1.17 2.14 2.10
N PHE A 106 -1.56 2.18 3.35
CA PHE A 106 -0.65 2.02 4.49
C PHE A 106 -0.08 0.60 4.57
N VAL A 107 -0.94 -0.42 4.56
CA VAL A 107 -0.56 -1.83 4.73
C VAL A 107 0.35 -2.30 3.58
N HIS A 108 0.00 -1.96 2.34
CA HIS A 108 0.79 -2.34 1.17
C HIS A 108 1.92 -1.36 0.86
N ARG A 109 2.09 -0.31 1.67
CA ARG A 109 3.09 0.75 1.48
C ARG A 109 3.05 1.29 0.05
N LEU A 110 1.83 1.60 -0.42
CA LEU A 110 1.63 2.06 -1.78
C LEU A 110 2.29 3.43 -1.96
N LYS A 111 3.11 3.53 -2.98
CA LYS A 111 3.57 4.80 -3.51
C LYS A 111 2.63 5.15 -4.66
N VAL A 112 2.07 6.35 -4.67
CA VAL A 112 1.02 6.77 -5.60
C VAL A 112 1.49 8.00 -6.38
N LEU A 113 1.21 8.01 -7.68
CA LEU A 113 1.31 9.17 -8.56
C LEU A 113 -0.05 9.37 -9.23
N GLU A 114 -0.60 10.56 -9.15
CA GLU A 114 -1.82 10.95 -9.84
C GLU A 114 -1.48 11.94 -10.96
N ILE A 115 -2.03 11.71 -12.14
CA ILE A 115 -1.84 12.52 -13.36
C ILE A 115 -3.22 12.88 -13.87
N GLU A 116 -3.44 14.14 -14.17
CA GLU A 116 -4.67 14.65 -14.78
C GLU A 116 -4.37 15.16 -16.19
N VAL A 117 -5.21 14.79 -17.15
CA VAL A 117 -5.13 15.23 -18.54
C VAL A 117 -6.49 15.82 -18.92
N ASP A 118 -6.54 17.15 -18.96
CA ASP A 118 -7.76 17.92 -19.22
C ASP A 118 -7.76 18.57 -20.61
N ASP A 119 -6.70 18.40 -21.40
CA ASP A 119 -6.56 18.94 -22.74
C ASP A 119 -5.91 17.92 -23.68
N LYS A 120 -6.27 17.97 -24.98
CA LYS A 120 -5.64 17.17 -26.03
C LYS A 120 -4.18 17.56 -26.30
N ASP A 121 -3.87 18.83 -26.06
CA ASP A 121 -2.54 19.41 -26.27
C ASP A 121 -1.67 19.38 -24.98
N TYR A 122 -1.94 18.43 -24.05
CA TYR A 122 -1.15 18.27 -22.84
C TYR A 122 0.32 17.94 -23.17
N ASP A 123 1.23 18.36 -22.31
CA ASP A 123 2.66 18.09 -22.49
C ASP A 123 2.99 16.61 -22.16
N PHE A 124 2.90 15.77 -23.20
CA PHE A 124 3.20 14.35 -23.09
C PHE A 124 4.62 14.07 -22.57
N LEU A 125 5.62 14.89 -22.96
CA LEU A 125 7.01 14.69 -22.55
C LEU A 125 7.19 15.03 -21.06
N GLU A 126 6.49 16.04 -20.57
CA GLU A 126 6.50 16.38 -19.14
C GLU A 126 5.89 15.25 -18.31
N VAL A 127 4.74 14.73 -18.74
CA VAL A 127 4.08 13.58 -18.07
C VAL A 127 4.98 12.35 -18.07
N MET A 128 5.60 12.00 -19.18
CA MET A 128 6.52 10.86 -19.24
C MET A 128 7.74 11.04 -18.33
N SER A 129 8.26 12.26 -18.24
CA SER A 129 9.35 12.60 -17.32
C SER A 129 8.92 12.50 -15.85
N GLU A 130 7.67 12.82 -15.55
CA GLU A 130 7.11 12.67 -14.20
C GLU A 130 6.98 11.19 -13.81
N ILE A 131 6.49 10.34 -14.72
CA ILE A 131 6.41 8.90 -14.53
C ILE A 131 7.81 8.29 -14.33
N GLU A 132 8.81 8.75 -15.08
CA GLU A 132 10.19 8.29 -14.91
C GLU A 132 10.73 8.68 -13.53
N ARG A 133 10.58 9.94 -13.12
CA ARG A 133 10.98 10.40 -11.78
C ARG A 133 10.28 9.63 -10.66
N TYR A 134 8.98 9.36 -10.83
CA TYR A 134 8.22 8.53 -9.90
C TYR A 134 8.78 7.11 -9.83
N SER A 135 9.05 6.48 -10.96
CA SER A 135 9.60 5.11 -11.03
C SER A 135 10.93 4.98 -10.30
N ILE A 136 11.84 5.95 -10.53
CA ILE A 136 13.15 6.01 -9.84
C ILE A 136 12.97 6.21 -8.33
N ARG A 137 12.20 7.23 -7.92
CA ARG A 137 11.96 7.53 -6.49
C ARG A 137 11.25 6.39 -5.76
N SER A 138 10.43 5.66 -6.47
CA SER A 138 9.66 4.54 -5.94
C SER A 138 10.41 3.22 -5.98
N GLU A 139 11.61 3.19 -6.55
CA GLU A 139 12.46 2.00 -6.68
C GLU A 139 11.77 0.87 -7.45
N LEU A 140 11.04 1.22 -8.53
CA LEU A 140 10.47 0.20 -9.41
C LEU A 140 11.59 -0.57 -10.10
N PRO A 141 11.45 -1.90 -10.26
CA PRO A 141 12.35 -2.68 -11.12
C PRO A 141 12.34 -2.10 -12.55
N PRO A 142 13.51 -2.01 -13.23
CA PRO A 142 13.61 -1.39 -14.56
C PRO A 142 12.65 -1.99 -15.59
N SER A 143 12.42 -3.31 -15.55
CA SER A 143 11.46 -3.99 -16.43
C SER A 143 10.04 -3.53 -16.21
N GLN A 144 9.63 -3.39 -14.94
CA GLN A 144 8.28 -2.91 -14.59
C GLN A 144 8.11 -1.44 -14.92
N ALA A 145 9.14 -0.61 -14.66
CA ALA A 145 9.12 0.81 -15.01
C ALA A 145 8.94 1.00 -16.53
N TYR A 146 9.64 0.22 -17.35
CA TYR A 146 9.50 0.22 -18.81
C TYR A 146 8.09 -0.18 -19.25
N HIS A 147 7.56 -1.30 -18.74
CA HIS A 147 6.21 -1.76 -19.09
C HIS A 147 5.12 -0.80 -18.62
N LEU A 148 5.32 -0.15 -17.48
CA LEU A 148 4.41 0.87 -16.97
C LEU A 148 4.34 2.08 -17.89
N GLN A 149 5.49 2.62 -18.31
CA GLN A 149 5.56 3.73 -19.26
C GLN A 149 4.90 3.37 -20.58
N LEU A 150 5.19 2.20 -21.10
CA LEU A 150 4.62 1.71 -22.36
C LEU A 150 3.11 1.54 -22.27
N ALA A 151 2.60 0.92 -21.19
CA ALA A 151 1.15 0.77 -20.97
C ALA A 151 0.45 2.12 -20.82
N PHE A 152 1.07 3.08 -20.14
CA PHE A 152 0.55 4.44 -20.02
C PHE A 152 0.44 5.10 -21.41
N GLU A 153 1.52 5.10 -22.18
CA GLU A 153 1.56 5.69 -23.51
C GLU A 153 0.48 5.11 -24.43
N GLU A 154 0.43 3.80 -24.58
CA GLU A 154 -0.51 3.13 -25.48
C GLU A 154 -1.98 3.40 -25.08
N ILE A 155 -2.30 3.31 -23.80
CA ILE A 155 -3.69 3.48 -23.36
C ILE A 155 -4.14 4.95 -23.45
N VAL A 156 -3.28 5.90 -23.10
CA VAL A 156 -3.63 7.32 -23.23
C VAL A 156 -3.83 7.71 -24.71
N GLN A 157 -3.01 7.17 -25.61
CA GLN A 157 -3.18 7.38 -27.07
C GLN A 157 -4.47 6.75 -27.61
N LEU A 158 -5.00 5.71 -26.97
CA LEU A 158 -6.30 5.17 -27.31
C LEU A 158 -7.46 6.01 -26.73
N ILE A 159 -7.33 6.56 -25.51
CA ILE A 159 -8.41 7.27 -24.81
C ILE A 159 -8.57 8.70 -25.35
N VAL A 160 -7.51 9.52 -25.29
CA VAL A 160 -7.60 10.98 -25.52
C VAL A 160 -8.20 11.36 -26.87
N PRO A 161 -7.86 10.71 -28.00
CA PRO A 161 -8.44 11.05 -29.29
C PRO A 161 -9.95 10.79 -29.39
N THR A 162 -10.48 9.85 -28.59
CA THR A 162 -11.92 9.50 -28.62
C THR A 162 -12.81 10.53 -27.91
N LEU A 163 -12.22 11.35 -27.05
CA LEU A 163 -12.92 12.31 -26.23
C LEU A 163 -12.99 13.68 -26.94
N ALA A 164 -14.16 14.32 -26.94
CA ALA A 164 -14.32 15.66 -27.49
C ALA A 164 -13.62 16.71 -26.60
N ASP A 165 -13.87 16.63 -25.31
CA ASP A 165 -13.29 17.43 -24.22
C ASP A 165 -12.73 16.44 -23.20
N PRO A 166 -11.43 16.07 -23.27
CA PRO A 166 -10.89 15.01 -22.45
C PRO A 166 -10.83 15.43 -20.98
N LYS A 167 -11.32 14.54 -20.14
CA LYS A 167 -11.06 14.53 -18.70
C LYS A 167 -10.58 13.12 -18.36
N LEU A 168 -9.32 12.99 -18.13
CA LEU A 168 -8.67 11.73 -17.81
C LEU A 168 -7.86 11.89 -16.54
N LYS A 169 -8.15 11.06 -15.54
CA LYS A 169 -7.33 10.89 -14.35
C LYS A 169 -6.63 9.54 -14.41
N VAL A 170 -5.32 9.55 -14.29
CA VAL A 170 -4.51 8.33 -14.19
C VAL A 170 -3.90 8.23 -12.81
N THR A 171 -4.13 7.12 -12.14
CA THR A 171 -3.51 6.81 -10.85
C THR A 171 -2.54 5.66 -11.06
N ILE A 172 -1.27 5.90 -10.77
CA ILE A 172 -0.20 4.91 -10.81
C ILE A 172 0.13 4.52 -9.37
N GLU A 173 0.11 3.23 -9.08
CA GLU A 173 0.42 2.70 -7.77
C GLU A 173 1.54 1.66 -7.85
N TRP A 174 2.49 1.75 -6.95
CA TRP A 174 3.53 0.76 -6.75
C TRP A 174 3.52 0.25 -5.31
N SER A 175 3.48 -1.07 -5.16
CA SER A 175 3.65 -1.75 -3.89
C SER A 175 4.98 -2.47 -3.84
N GLY A 176 5.93 -1.97 -3.07
CA GLY A 176 7.18 -2.66 -2.79
C GLY A 176 6.99 -3.97 -2.02
N THR A 177 5.91 -4.10 -1.26
CA THR A 177 5.55 -5.32 -0.51
C THR A 177 5.02 -6.42 -1.43
N LEU A 178 4.12 -6.06 -2.36
CA LEU A 178 3.54 -6.98 -3.33
C LEU A 178 4.39 -7.12 -4.59
N GLN A 179 5.42 -6.28 -4.76
CA GLN A 179 6.24 -6.18 -5.98
C GLN A 179 5.39 -5.99 -7.24
N GLN A 180 4.34 -5.16 -7.13
CA GLN A 180 3.34 -4.99 -8.17
C GLN A 180 3.07 -3.52 -8.45
N ALA A 181 3.05 -3.16 -9.72
CA ALA A 181 2.61 -1.86 -10.21
C ALA A 181 1.24 -1.98 -10.89
N THR A 182 0.39 -0.96 -10.69
CA THR A 182 -0.92 -0.84 -11.34
C THR A 182 -1.12 0.56 -11.88
N LEU A 183 -1.88 0.67 -12.99
CA LEU A 183 -2.37 1.92 -13.53
C LEU A 183 -3.90 1.86 -13.58
N ALA A 184 -4.56 2.88 -13.04
CA ALA A 184 -6.00 3.06 -13.17
C ALA A 184 -6.27 4.32 -13.98
N PHE A 185 -6.95 4.16 -15.12
CA PHE A 185 -7.38 5.23 -16.01
C PHE A 185 -8.87 5.46 -15.79
N GLN A 186 -9.25 6.65 -15.37
CA GLN A 186 -10.63 7.07 -15.22
C GLN A 186 -10.89 8.21 -16.20
N TYR A 187 -11.91 8.08 -17.06
CA TYR A 187 -12.15 9.08 -18.10
C TYR A 187 -13.64 9.30 -18.38
N ASN A 188 -13.96 10.48 -18.89
CA ASN A 188 -15.32 10.87 -19.28
C ASN A 188 -15.74 10.21 -20.61
N GLY A 189 -16.95 10.54 -21.08
CA GLY A 189 -17.48 10.06 -22.35
C GLY A 189 -18.38 8.84 -22.24
N PRO A 190 -18.88 8.33 -23.39
CA PRO A 190 -19.75 7.17 -23.43
C PRO A 190 -19.03 5.90 -23.01
N ALA A 191 -19.77 4.86 -22.64
CA ALA A 191 -19.20 3.55 -22.32
C ALA A 191 -18.41 3.01 -23.52
N SER A 192 -17.10 2.93 -23.39
CA SER A 192 -16.20 2.42 -24.43
C SER A 192 -14.97 1.77 -23.81
N ASN A 193 -14.78 0.50 -24.12
CA ASN A 193 -13.55 -0.22 -23.73
C ASN A 193 -12.52 -0.11 -24.86
N VAL A 194 -11.76 0.98 -24.87
CA VAL A 194 -10.77 1.29 -25.91
C VAL A 194 -9.69 0.19 -26.07
N THR A 195 -9.40 -0.58 -25.00
CA THR A 195 -8.38 -1.65 -25.08
C THR A 195 -8.87 -2.87 -25.88
N ARG A 196 -10.18 -3.06 -26.04
CA ARG A 196 -10.75 -4.11 -26.90
C ARG A 196 -10.80 -3.70 -28.36
N GLU A 197 -10.81 -2.42 -28.63
CA GLU A 197 -10.87 -1.82 -29.99
C GLU A 197 -9.46 -1.51 -30.52
N ALA A 198 -8.42 -1.75 -29.71
CA ALA A 198 -7.03 -1.57 -30.08
C ALA A 198 -6.63 -2.51 -31.24
N ASP A 199 -5.76 -2.03 -32.11
CA ASP A 199 -5.21 -2.84 -33.18
C ASP A 199 -4.34 -3.99 -32.66
N ASP A 200 -3.95 -4.90 -33.57
CA ASP A 200 -3.18 -6.09 -33.21
C ASP A 200 -1.81 -5.75 -32.60
N LEU A 201 -1.18 -4.65 -33.03
CA LEU A 201 0.12 -4.22 -32.54
C LEU A 201 0.04 -3.72 -31.11
N VAL A 202 -0.85 -2.78 -30.82
CA VAL A 202 -1.09 -2.26 -29.47
C VAL A 202 -1.52 -3.38 -28.53
N SER A 203 -2.43 -4.25 -28.99
CA SER A 203 -2.85 -5.44 -28.22
C SER A 203 -1.68 -6.37 -27.88
N ALA A 204 -0.74 -6.57 -28.78
CA ALA A 204 0.47 -7.39 -28.53
C ALA A 204 1.41 -6.71 -27.53
N VAL A 205 1.61 -5.40 -27.66
CA VAL A 205 2.43 -4.59 -26.73
C VAL A 205 1.86 -4.67 -25.31
N LEU A 206 0.56 -4.41 -25.15
CA LEU A 206 -0.11 -4.47 -23.87
C LEU A 206 -0.02 -5.87 -23.25
N LYS A 207 -0.27 -6.93 -24.01
CA LYS A 207 -0.18 -8.32 -23.53
C LYS A 207 1.22 -8.71 -23.05
N THR A 208 2.26 -8.11 -23.62
CA THR A 208 3.65 -8.40 -23.22
C THR A 208 3.98 -7.78 -21.87
N GLY A 209 3.57 -6.54 -21.65
CA GLY A 209 3.90 -5.75 -20.44
C GLY A 209 2.92 -5.90 -19.29
N THR A 210 1.73 -6.46 -19.53
CA THR A 210 0.68 -6.54 -18.51
C THR A 210 0.29 -7.98 -18.19
N SER A 211 -0.18 -8.21 -16.96
CA SER A 211 -0.74 -9.48 -16.52
C SER A 211 -2.27 -9.50 -16.57
N GLN A 212 -2.89 -8.33 -16.41
CA GLN A 212 -4.34 -8.17 -16.37
C GLN A 212 -4.73 -6.78 -16.84
N ILE A 213 -5.85 -6.69 -17.56
CA ILE A 213 -6.51 -5.44 -17.95
C ILE A 213 -8.02 -5.62 -17.71
N ASP A 214 -8.56 -4.82 -16.82
CA ASP A 214 -9.99 -4.81 -16.48
C ASP A 214 -10.63 -3.51 -16.91
N TYR A 215 -11.85 -3.58 -17.43
CA TYR A 215 -12.66 -2.42 -17.76
C TYR A 215 -13.98 -2.45 -16.98
N THR A 216 -14.35 -1.31 -16.42
CA THR A 216 -15.61 -1.09 -15.72
C THR A 216 -16.24 0.23 -16.15
N PHE A 217 -17.58 0.25 -16.24
CA PHE A 217 -18.34 1.46 -16.47
C PHE A 217 -19.27 1.72 -15.27
N VAL A 218 -19.22 2.93 -14.70
CA VAL A 218 -20.01 3.34 -13.54
C VAL A 218 -20.94 4.46 -13.97
N GLU A 219 -22.20 4.12 -14.23
CA GLU A 219 -23.21 5.09 -14.65
C GLU A 219 -23.41 6.20 -13.61
N GLY A 220 -23.45 7.46 -14.06
CA GLY A 220 -23.64 8.63 -13.19
C GLY A 220 -22.37 9.17 -12.52
N ALA A 221 -21.24 8.53 -12.70
CA ALA A 221 -19.95 9.09 -12.25
C ALA A 221 -19.46 10.20 -13.18
N GLU A 222 -18.66 11.15 -12.67
CA GLU A 222 -18.03 12.20 -13.50
C GLU A 222 -17.07 11.60 -14.53
N LEU A 223 -16.31 10.60 -14.12
CA LEU A 223 -15.41 9.80 -14.96
C LEU A 223 -15.91 8.34 -14.98
N PRO A 224 -16.91 8.02 -15.80
CA PRO A 224 -17.63 6.76 -15.70
C PRO A 224 -16.87 5.55 -16.24
N ASN A 225 -15.91 5.78 -17.14
CA ASN A 225 -15.09 4.70 -17.69
C ASN A 225 -13.86 4.49 -16.79
N GLN A 226 -13.57 3.24 -16.48
CA GLN A 226 -12.38 2.88 -15.71
C GLN A 226 -11.67 1.69 -16.37
N ILE A 227 -10.38 1.84 -16.64
CA ILE A 227 -9.49 0.77 -17.05
C ILE A 227 -8.44 0.60 -15.94
N VAL A 228 -8.30 -0.62 -15.45
CA VAL A 228 -7.26 -0.97 -14.49
C VAL A 228 -6.30 -1.95 -15.13
N VAL A 229 -5.03 -1.62 -15.11
CA VAL A 229 -3.95 -2.40 -15.71
C VAL A 229 -2.99 -2.84 -14.63
N THR A 230 -2.71 -4.13 -14.57
CA THR A 230 -1.68 -4.70 -13.69
C THR A 230 -0.44 -5.00 -14.50
N ILE A 231 0.68 -4.40 -14.13
CA ILE A 231 1.97 -4.60 -14.80
C ILE A 231 2.52 -5.98 -14.44
N ARG A 232 3.08 -6.67 -15.44
CA ARG A 232 3.69 -7.98 -15.24
C ARG A 232 4.92 -7.88 -14.36
N GLN A 233 5.03 -8.78 -13.40
CA GLN A 233 6.26 -8.99 -12.65
C GLN A 233 7.32 -9.55 -13.61
N GLY A 234 8.51 -8.98 -13.57
CA GLY A 234 9.62 -9.38 -14.43
C GLY A 234 10.24 -10.74 -14.04
#